data_1be2c0c83edc805dddab75db004e65a6
#
_entry.id   1be2c0c83edc805dddab75db004e65a6
#
_cell.length_a   1.000
_cell.length_b   1.000
_cell.length_c   1.000
_cell.angle_alpha   90.00
_cell.angle_beta   90.00
_cell.angle_gamma   90.00
#
_symmetry.space_group_name_H-M   'P 1'
#
loop_
_entity.id
_entity.type
_entity.pdbx_description
1 polymer ?
#
loop_
_entity_poly.entity_id
_entity_poly.type
_entity_poly.pdbx_seq_one_letter_code
_entity_poly.pdbx_strand_id
1 'polypeptide(L)'
;MWVPSQWQADCTVKQGISRDKVKVVPEGVDVNVFYPEDVKLLDEYNDNKFKFLLFGRWDYRKSTKEIIETFLNTFSPDEDVEIVVSIDNLYSGDGINSTEERLKHFKINDKRVKIKHFPSREDYISYLKTGHVFLSCARSEGWNLPLIEAMACGTPSIYTECSGQMEFAEGKGLGVKILSEKPAADASYNHFNSTTGNYYEPDFEDLAMVMRDAFENYKDHKIQALEDAKIIHRDFNWDRVAEIGKDTLVDFLKNYKEPKDENNIIVTYNNGPKVEIKGDLNREYLIEFIDK
;
A
#
# COMPACT_ATOMS: atom_id res chain seq x y z
N MET A 1 -15.33 -13.62 6.49
CA MET A 1 -14.72 -12.30 6.17
C MET A 1 -13.32 -12.54 5.64
N TRP A 2 -12.94 -11.89 4.53
CA TRP A 2 -11.58 -11.87 4.01
C TRP A 2 -10.92 -10.56 4.37
N VAL A 3 -9.64 -10.64 4.73
CA VAL A 3 -8.79 -9.50 5.01
C VAL A 3 -7.43 -9.72 4.33
N PRO A 4 -6.74 -8.67 3.84
CA PRO A 4 -5.53 -8.85 3.03
C PRO A 4 -4.28 -9.23 3.82
N SER A 5 -4.25 -9.05 5.14
CA SER A 5 -3.04 -9.30 5.94
C SER A 5 -3.36 -9.95 7.29
N GLN A 6 -2.36 -10.63 7.84
CA GLN A 6 -2.43 -11.20 9.19
C GLN A 6 -2.65 -10.11 10.24
N TRP A 7 -1.97 -8.95 10.09
CA TRP A 7 -2.18 -7.80 10.96
C TRP A 7 -3.65 -7.36 11.00
N GLN A 8 -4.30 -7.27 9.83
CA GLN A 8 -5.69 -6.87 9.75
C GLN A 8 -6.64 -7.93 10.33
N ALA A 9 -6.28 -9.22 10.16
CA ALA A 9 -7.00 -10.31 10.82
C ALA A 9 -6.94 -10.19 12.35
N ASP A 10 -5.77 -9.89 12.90
CA ASP A 10 -5.59 -9.70 14.34
C ASP A 10 -6.34 -8.47 14.86
N CYS A 11 -6.33 -7.37 14.10
CA CYS A 11 -7.15 -6.19 14.42
C CYS A 11 -8.64 -6.53 14.45
N THR A 12 -9.13 -7.30 13.48
CA THR A 12 -10.52 -7.74 13.38
C THR A 12 -10.92 -8.62 14.57
N VAL A 13 -10.06 -9.53 14.97
CA VAL A 13 -10.28 -10.39 16.15
C VAL A 13 -10.29 -9.58 17.45
N LYS A 14 -9.39 -8.60 17.59
CA LYS A 14 -9.39 -7.68 18.75
C LYS A 14 -10.67 -6.86 18.85
N GLN A 15 -11.36 -6.62 17.71
CA GLN A 15 -12.67 -5.96 17.68
C GLN A 15 -13.87 -6.90 17.99
N GLY A 16 -13.59 -8.15 18.36
CA GLY A 16 -14.62 -9.11 18.81
C GLY A 16 -15.14 -10.06 17.73
N ILE A 17 -14.57 -10.04 16.54
CA ILE A 17 -14.92 -11.05 15.51
C ILE A 17 -14.15 -12.34 15.81
N SER A 18 -14.88 -13.47 15.83
CA SER A 18 -14.27 -14.79 16.10
C SER A 18 -13.24 -15.15 15.02
N ARG A 19 -12.08 -15.68 15.43
CA ARG A 19 -10.95 -15.99 14.56
C ARG A 19 -11.29 -16.94 13.41
N ASP A 20 -12.17 -17.90 13.64
CA ASP A 20 -12.62 -18.87 12.63
C ASP A 20 -13.36 -18.21 11.45
N LYS A 21 -13.98 -17.03 11.70
CA LYS A 21 -14.69 -16.25 10.69
C LYS A 21 -13.79 -15.32 9.85
N VAL A 22 -12.51 -15.19 10.21
CA VAL A 22 -11.57 -14.30 9.53
C VAL A 22 -10.54 -15.12 8.78
N LYS A 23 -10.40 -14.87 7.48
CA LYS A 23 -9.43 -15.54 6.62
C LYS A 23 -8.54 -14.49 5.96
N VAL A 24 -7.26 -14.77 5.90
CA VAL A 24 -6.29 -13.91 5.19
C VAL A 24 -6.26 -14.35 3.74
N VAL A 25 -6.60 -13.41 2.86
CA VAL A 25 -6.47 -13.55 1.40
C VAL A 25 -5.74 -12.29 0.94
N PRO A 26 -4.44 -12.37 0.65
CA PRO A 26 -3.61 -11.22 0.28
C PRO A 26 -4.17 -10.49 -0.95
N GLU A 27 -3.75 -9.24 -1.14
CA GLU A 27 -3.90 -8.58 -2.44
C GLU A 27 -2.69 -8.91 -3.32
N GLY A 28 -2.87 -8.85 -4.63
CA GLY A 28 -1.83 -9.17 -5.60
C GLY A 28 -1.28 -7.93 -6.29
N VAL A 29 -0.25 -8.17 -7.11
CA VAL A 29 0.28 -7.20 -8.07
C VAL A 29 0.27 -7.82 -9.47
N ASP A 30 -0.01 -6.99 -10.49
CA ASP A 30 0.06 -7.44 -11.90
C ASP A 30 1.52 -7.47 -12.36
N VAL A 31 2.10 -8.67 -12.33
CA VAL A 31 3.51 -8.89 -12.67
C VAL A 31 3.81 -8.73 -14.18
N ASN A 32 2.80 -8.65 -15.03
CA ASN A 32 2.97 -8.32 -16.46
C ASN A 32 3.04 -6.81 -16.70
N VAL A 33 2.71 -6.02 -15.69
CA VAL A 33 2.70 -4.55 -15.72
C VAL A 33 3.82 -4.00 -14.85
N PHE A 34 3.89 -4.47 -13.61
CA PHE A 34 4.90 -4.05 -12.62
C PHE A 34 6.02 -5.09 -12.57
N TYR A 35 7.07 -4.88 -13.34
CA TYR A 35 8.25 -5.74 -13.42
C TYR A 35 9.52 -4.91 -13.64
N PRO A 36 10.68 -5.42 -13.20
CA PRO A 36 11.95 -4.76 -13.48
C PRO A 36 12.20 -4.72 -15.00
N GLU A 37 12.52 -3.54 -15.50
CA GLU A 37 12.86 -3.34 -16.90
C GLU A 37 13.97 -2.30 -17.01
N ASP A 38 14.91 -2.48 -17.93
CA ASP A 38 15.83 -1.43 -18.34
C ASP A 38 15.06 -0.40 -19.18
N VAL A 39 14.27 0.42 -18.51
CA VAL A 39 13.51 1.49 -19.18
C VAL A 39 14.51 2.55 -19.59
N LYS A 40 14.47 2.94 -20.86
CA LYS A 40 15.13 4.15 -21.31
C LYS A 40 14.61 5.31 -20.45
N LEU A 41 15.52 5.95 -19.71
CA LEU A 41 15.18 7.11 -18.89
C LEU A 41 14.28 8.05 -19.67
N LEU A 42 13.16 8.43 -19.09
CA LEU A 42 12.34 9.50 -19.64
C LEU A 42 13.23 10.73 -19.84
N ASP A 43 13.03 11.49 -20.92
CA ASP A 43 13.89 12.65 -21.24
C ASP A 43 14.03 13.63 -20.05
N GLU A 44 12.99 13.74 -19.24
CA GLU A 44 12.97 14.54 -18.00
C GLU A 44 13.84 13.96 -16.86
N TYR A 45 14.37 12.73 -16.97
CA TYR A 45 15.33 12.12 -16.04
C TYR A 45 16.80 12.27 -16.49
N ASN A 46 17.04 12.90 -17.65
CA ASN A 46 18.40 13.12 -18.16
C ASN A 46 19.19 14.23 -17.41
N ASP A 47 18.64 14.73 -16.28
CA ASP A 47 19.31 15.73 -15.45
C ASP A 47 20.34 15.15 -14.45
N ASN A 48 20.57 13.83 -14.48
CA ASN A 48 21.48 13.07 -13.62
C ASN A 48 21.22 13.20 -12.11
N LYS A 49 20.02 13.66 -11.70
CA LYS A 49 19.67 13.78 -10.29
C LYS A 49 19.13 12.49 -9.74
N PHE A 50 19.46 12.22 -8.48
CA PHE A 50 18.87 11.13 -7.74
C PHE A 50 17.42 11.47 -7.36
N LYS A 51 16.48 10.54 -7.59
CA LYS A 51 15.05 10.80 -7.44
C LYS A 51 14.42 9.89 -6.39
N PHE A 52 13.95 10.49 -5.30
CA PHE A 52 13.00 9.87 -4.40
C PHE A 52 11.58 10.07 -4.95
N LEU A 53 10.75 9.04 -4.89
CA LEU A 53 9.37 9.07 -5.37
C LEU A 53 8.40 9.01 -4.19
N LEU A 54 7.49 9.96 -4.09
CA LEU A 54 6.45 9.99 -3.08
C LEU A 54 5.08 10.11 -3.76
N PHE A 55 4.41 8.98 -3.95
CA PHE A 55 3.14 8.90 -4.65
C PHE A 55 2.03 8.40 -3.72
N GLY A 56 0.86 9.00 -3.85
CA GLY A 56 -0.29 8.64 -3.03
C GLY A 56 -1.18 9.85 -2.74
N ARG A 57 -1.81 9.86 -1.57
CA ARG A 57 -2.62 11.01 -1.14
C ARG A 57 -1.89 11.80 -0.08
N TRP A 58 -2.04 13.13 -0.12
CA TRP A 58 -1.69 13.93 1.06
C TRP A 58 -2.63 13.56 2.20
N ASP A 59 -2.08 12.94 3.23
CA ASP A 59 -2.86 12.43 4.34
C ASP A 59 -1.96 12.32 5.58
N TYR A 60 -2.49 12.65 6.77
CA TYR A 60 -1.78 12.48 8.03
C TYR A 60 -1.34 11.02 8.23
N ARG A 61 -2.23 10.08 7.92
CA ARG A 61 -1.94 8.64 7.98
C ARG A 61 -0.76 8.24 7.08
N LYS A 62 -0.60 8.90 5.94
CA LYS A 62 0.51 8.66 4.99
C LYS A 62 1.81 9.38 5.36
N SER A 63 1.81 10.21 6.41
CA SER A 63 2.99 11.01 6.84
C SER A 63 3.57 11.90 5.73
N THR A 64 2.74 12.30 4.76
CA THR A 64 3.20 12.94 3.51
C THR A 64 4.00 14.22 3.78
N LYS A 65 3.52 15.05 4.71
CA LYS A 65 4.20 16.31 5.09
C LYS A 65 5.56 16.00 5.72
N GLU A 66 5.59 15.12 6.70
CA GLU A 66 6.76 14.78 7.48
C GLU A 66 7.85 14.11 6.61
N ILE A 67 7.46 13.30 5.63
CA ILE A 67 8.40 12.71 4.65
C ILE A 67 9.09 13.80 3.84
N ILE A 68 8.33 14.79 3.32
CA ILE A 68 8.90 15.90 2.54
C ILE A 68 9.83 16.76 3.43
N GLU A 69 9.41 17.08 4.64
CA GLU A 69 10.22 17.86 5.59
C GLU A 69 11.50 17.10 5.97
N THR A 70 11.42 15.79 6.20
CA THR A 70 12.59 14.95 6.47
C THR A 70 13.56 14.96 5.29
N PHE A 71 13.06 14.79 4.06
CA PHE A 71 13.89 14.88 2.85
C PHE A 71 14.63 16.22 2.76
N LEU A 72 13.91 17.33 2.94
CA LEU A 72 14.49 18.69 2.85
C LEU A 72 15.55 18.96 3.92
N ASN A 73 15.40 18.37 5.10
CA ASN A 73 16.35 18.49 6.20
C ASN A 73 17.55 17.52 6.06
N THR A 74 17.37 16.40 5.39
CA THR A 74 18.42 15.36 5.21
C THR A 74 19.45 15.76 4.17
N PHE A 75 18.99 16.36 3.06
CA PHE A 75 19.84 16.70 1.93
C PHE A 75 20.12 18.19 1.85
N SER A 76 21.37 18.55 1.49
CA SER A 76 21.72 19.94 1.21
C SER A 76 21.12 20.41 -0.12
N PRO A 77 20.77 21.70 -0.28
CA PRO A 77 20.33 22.26 -1.55
C PRO A 77 21.32 22.12 -2.72
N ASP A 78 22.59 21.86 -2.41
CA ASP A 78 23.68 21.72 -3.39
C ASP A 78 23.88 20.25 -3.83
N GLU A 79 23.20 19.28 -3.21
CA GLU A 79 23.25 17.89 -3.61
C GLU A 79 22.35 17.63 -4.83
N ASP A 80 22.80 16.76 -5.75
CA ASP A 80 22.05 16.39 -6.96
C ASP A 80 20.96 15.35 -6.63
N VAL A 81 20.01 15.75 -5.80
CA VAL A 81 18.89 14.93 -5.33
C VAL A 81 17.60 15.71 -5.35
N GLU A 82 16.50 15.03 -5.68
CA GLU A 82 15.16 15.62 -5.65
C GLU A 82 14.10 14.61 -5.17
N ILE A 83 12.98 15.13 -4.68
CA ILE A 83 11.80 14.34 -4.37
C ILE A 83 10.69 14.68 -5.38
N VAL A 84 10.22 13.66 -6.09
CA VAL A 84 9.11 13.77 -7.04
C VAL A 84 7.82 13.39 -6.32
N VAL A 85 6.87 14.31 -6.27
CA VAL A 85 5.64 14.14 -5.51
C VAL A 85 4.41 14.13 -6.43
N SER A 86 3.50 13.19 -6.19
CA SER A 86 2.16 13.13 -6.77
C SER A 86 1.19 12.74 -5.65
N ILE A 87 0.63 13.74 -4.97
CA ILE A 87 0.01 13.60 -3.66
C ILE A 87 -1.35 14.30 -3.54
N ASP A 88 -2.07 14.42 -4.64
CA ASP A 88 -3.43 14.97 -4.66
C ASP A 88 -4.36 14.19 -3.72
N ASN A 89 -5.27 14.88 -3.05
CA ASN A 89 -6.30 14.26 -2.23
C ASN A 89 -7.66 14.90 -2.44
N LEU A 90 -8.45 14.34 -3.34
CA LEU A 90 -9.81 14.81 -3.66
C LEU A 90 -10.81 14.60 -2.52
N TYR A 91 -10.46 13.82 -1.52
CA TYR A 91 -11.30 13.50 -0.36
C TYR A 91 -10.87 14.28 0.90
N SER A 92 -10.09 15.31 0.72
CA SER A 92 -9.62 16.13 1.83
C SER A 92 -10.76 16.92 2.45
N GLY A 93 -10.97 16.77 3.75
CA GLY A 93 -12.01 17.48 4.49
C GLY A 93 -11.75 18.99 4.67
N ASP A 94 -10.55 19.47 4.35
CA ASP A 94 -10.15 20.89 4.45
C ASP A 94 -10.28 21.64 3.11
N GLY A 95 -10.69 20.95 2.05
CA GLY A 95 -10.89 21.53 0.72
C GLY A 95 -9.60 21.82 -0.06
N ILE A 96 -8.42 21.45 0.46
CA ILE A 96 -7.14 21.59 -0.25
C ILE A 96 -6.84 20.28 -0.97
N ASN A 97 -7.07 20.22 -2.27
CA ASN A 97 -7.12 18.95 -3.00
C ASN A 97 -5.87 18.68 -3.83
N SER A 98 -5.26 19.73 -4.44
CA SER A 98 -4.10 19.54 -5.32
C SER A 98 -2.77 19.56 -4.56
N THR A 99 -1.78 18.94 -5.15
CA THR A 99 -0.40 18.94 -4.65
C THR A 99 0.15 20.36 -4.50
N GLU A 100 -0.08 21.23 -5.49
CA GLU A 100 0.36 22.64 -5.49
C GLU A 100 -0.22 23.42 -4.34
N GLU A 101 -1.54 23.30 -4.12
CA GLU A 101 -2.24 23.97 -3.02
C GLU A 101 -1.72 23.49 -1.67
N ARG A 102 -1.46 22.18 -1.52
CA ARG A 102 -0.87 21.60 -0.31
C ARG A 102 0.52 22.16 -0.01
N LEU A 103 1.42 22.10 -0.98
CA LEU A 103 2.77 22.62 -0.82
C LEU A 103 2.75 24.13 -0.47
N LYS A 104 1.90 24.92 -1.14
CA LYS A 104 1.70 26.33 -0.84
C LYS A 104 1.16 26.55 0.58
N HIS A 105 0.15 25.79 1.00
CA HIS A 105 -0.45 25.90 2.34
C HIS A 105 0.58 25.65 3.43
N PHE A 106 1.44 24.64 3.27
CA PHE A 106 2.50 24.31 4.23
C PHE A 106 3.79 25.09 3.99
N LYS A 107 3.78 26.07 3.07
CA LYS A 107 4.93 26.92 2.73
C LYS A 107 6.18 26.13 2.29
N ILE A 108 5.96 24.97 1.69
CA ILE A 108 7.01 24.17 1.09
C ILE A 108 7.29 24.75 -0.31
N ASN A 109 8.37 25.51 -0.42
CA ASN A 109 8.81 26.14 -1.68
C ASN A 109 10.32 25.90 -1.88
N ASP A 110 10.65 24.68 -2.29
CA ASP A 110 12.01 24.25 -2.52
C ASP A 110 12.14 23.65 -3.91
N LYS A 111 13.18 24.05 -4.66
CA LYS A 111 13.41 23.59 -6.05
C LYS A 111 13.62 22.08 -6.18
N ARG A 112 13.96 21.39 -5.09
CA ARG A 112 14.17 19.95 -5.04
C ARG A 112 12.86 19.17 -4.93
N VAL A 113 11.74 19.82 -4.60
CA VAL A 113 10.41 19.22 -4.59
C VAL A 113 9.80 19.40 -5.98
N LYS A 114 9.62 18.30 -6.71
CA LYS A 114 9.09 18.28 -8.08
C LYS A 114 7.68 17.72 -8.08
N ILE A 115 6.72 18.50 -8.52
CA ILE A 115 5.35 18.05 -8.69
C ILE A 115 5.25 17.28 -10.00
N LYS A 116 4.59 16.12 -9.94
CA LYS A 116 4.26 15.32 -11.12
C LYS A 116 2.81 14.90 -11.09
N HIS A 117 2.16 15.03 -12.22
CA HIS A 117 0.84 14.46 -12.48
C HIS A 117 0.98 13.32 -13.47
N PHE A 118 0.21 12.27 -13.27
CA PHE A 118 0.20 11.10 -14.15
C PHE A 118 -1.08 11.14 -14.99
N PRO A 119 -1.01 11.58 -16.25
CA PRO A 119 -2.16 11.59 -17.14
C PRO A 119 -2.61 10.18 -17.52
N SER A 120 -1.74 9.20 -17.41
CA SER A 120 -2.04 7.79 -17.66
C SER A 120 -1.42 6.87 -16.60
N ARG A 121 -1.88 5.61 -16.57
CA ARG A 121 -1.29 4.57 -15.71
C ARG A 121 0.12 4.20 -16.19
N GLU A 122 0.35 4.26 -17.48
CA GLU A 122 1.66 4.00 -18.11
C GLU A 122 2.72 5.00 -17.66
N ASP A 123 2.34 6.28 -17.52
CA ASP A 123 3.24 7.30 -16.96
C ASP A 123 3.63 6.99 -15.52
N TYR A 124 2.64 6.64 -14.68
CA TYR A 124 2.89 6.23 -13.29
C TYR A 124 3.85 5.04 -13.20
N ILE A 125 3.62 3.99 -14.02
CA ILE A 125 4.46 2.79 -14.06
C ILE A 125 5.88 3.14 -14.52
N SER A 126 6.03 3.98 -15.55
CA SER A 126 7.32 4.42 -16.05
C SER A 126 8.12 5.14 -14.96
N TYR A 127 7.45 5.98 -14.15
CA TYR A 127 8.09 6.65 -13.02
C TYR A 127 8.51 5.65 -11.93
N LEU A 128 7.71 4.65 -11.60
CA LEU A 128 8.11 3.61 -10.65
C LEU A 128 9.37 2.87 -11.12
N LYS A 129 9.46 2.54 -12.41
CA LYS A 129 10.59 1.81 -12.99
C LYS A 129 11.87 2.64 -13.09
N THR A 130 11.75 3.96 -13.29
CA THR A 130 12.89 4.85 -13.58
C THR A 130 13.36 5.67 -12.38
N GLY A 131 12.52 5.84 -11.34
CA GLY A 131 12.91 6.48 -10.08
C GLY A 131 13.92 5.64 -9.30
N HIS A 132 14.67 6.29 -8.42
CA HIS A 132 15.72 5.60 -7.67
C HIS A 132 15.18 4.91 -6.41
N VAL A 133 14.35 5.61 -5.61
CA VAL A 133 13.82 5.10 -4.34
C VAL A 133 12.36 5.52 -4.18
N PHE A 134 11.50 4.58 -3.84
CA PHE A 134 10.09 4.85 -3.51
C PHE A 134 9.91 5.03 -2.00
N LEU A 135 9.11 6.02 -1.59
CA LEU A 135 8.86 6.37 -0.20
C LEU A 135 7.41 6.08 0.20
N SER A 136 7.22 5.33 1.26
CA SER A 136 5.88 5.01 1.80
C SER A 136 5.88 4.83 3.32
N CYS A 137 6.28 5.86 4.06
CA CYS A 137 6.35 5.81 5.52
C CYS A 137 5.00 6.14 6.19
N ALA A 138 4.00 5.33 5.90
CA ALA A 138 2.66 5.47 6.45
C ALA A 138 2.59 5.04 7.92
N ARG A 139 1.69 5.69 8.69
CA ARG A 139 1.37 5.34 10.08
C ARG A 139 0.51 4.08 10.20
N SER A 140 -0.18 3.71 9.15
CA SER A 140 -0.96 2.45 9.07
C SER A 140 -1.42 2.21 7.66
N GLU A 141 -1.37 0.94 7.24
CA GLU A 141 -1.87 0.47 5.95
C GLU A 141 -2.59 -0.87 6.10
N GLY A 142 -3.68 -1.05 5.36
CA GLY A 142 -4.31 -2.36 5.25
C GLY A 142 -3.49 -3.30 4.38
N TRP A 143 -2.93 -2.78 3.27
CA TRP A 143 -2.06 -3.49 2.35
C TRP A 143 -0.92 -2.61 1.82
N ASN A 144 -1.21 -1.54 1.13
CA ASN A 144 -0.28 -0.60 0.49
C ASN A 144 0.10 -0.97 -0.96
N LEU A 145 -0.89 -0.90 -1.86
CA LEU A 145 -0.67 -1.20 -3.28
C LEU A 145 0.51 -0.44 -3.93
N PRO A 146 0.69 0.89 -3.72
CA PRO A 146 1.82 1.59 -4.33
C PRO A 146 3.19 1.06 -3.89
N LEU A 147 3.31 0.57 -2.66
CA LEU A 147 4.56 0.00 -2.17
C LEU A 147 4.87 -1.33 -2.85
N ILE A 148 3.89 -2.26 -2.92
CA ILE A 148 4.12 -3.55 -3.58
C ILE A 148 4.35 -3.38 -5.09
N GLU A 149 3.69 -2.40 -5.74
CA GLU A 149 3.90 -2.06 -7.14
C GLU A 149 5.34 -1.57 -7.39
N ALA A 150 5.87 -0.69 -6.53
CA ALA A 150 7.26 -0.22 -6.61
C ALA A 150 8.26 -1.37 -6.38
N MET A 151 8.02 -2.20 -5.36
CA MET A 151 8.87 -3.37 -5.08
C MET A 151 8.84 -4.38 -6.22
N ALA A 152 7.66 -4.62 -6.83
CA ALA A 152 7.54 -5.47 -8.01
C ALA A 152 8.30 -4.94 -9.23
N CYS A 153 8.45 -3.62 -9.36
CA CYS A 153 9.31 -2.98 -10.38
C CYS A 153 10.82 -3.09 -10.04
N GLY A 154 11.20 -3.69 -8.92
CA GLY A 154 12.59 -3.73 -8.48
C GLY A 154 13.13 -2.34 -8.10
N THR A 155 12.26 -1.46 -7.64
CA THR A 155 12.61 -0.12 -7.16
C THR A 155 12.86 -0.20 -5.66
N PRO A 156 14.06 0.16 -5.18
CA PRO A 156 14.35 0.27 -3.76
C PRO A 156 13.25 1.06 -3.05
N SER A 157 12.72 0.54 -1.96
CA SER A 157 11.53 1.12 -1.33
C SER A 157 11.76 1.29 0.17
N ILE A 158 11.51 2.51 0.67
CA ILE A 158 11.56 2.85 2.09
C ILE A 158 10.15 2.86 2.65
N TYR A 159 9.91 2.14 3.75
CA TYR A 159 8.58 2.00 4.34
C TYR A 159 8.65 1.89 5.86
N THR A 160 7.58 2.25 6.58
CA THR A 160 7.50 2.03 8.04
C THR A 160 7.28 0.55 8.34
N GLU A 161 8.04 -0.02 9.24
CA GLU A 161 7.93 -1.43 9.66
C GLU A 161 6.67 -1.68 10.51
N CYS A 162 5.50 -1.52 9.91
CA CYS A 162 4.23 -1.68 10.61
C CYS A 162 3.07 -2.12 9.71
N SER A 163 2.03 -2.60 10.36
CA SER A 163 0.69 -2.86 9.78
C SER A 163 0.67 -3.86 8.62
N GLY A 164 -0.35 -3.77 7.75
CA GLY A 164 -0.61 -4.78 6.73
C GLY A 164 0.47 -4.92 5.65
N GLN A 165 1.26 -3.87 5.39
CA GLN A 165 2.36 -3.95 4.43
C GLN A 165 3.47 -4.92 4.83
N MET A 166 3.59 -5.26 6.12
CA MET A 166 4.55 -6.26 6.60
C MET A 166 4.30 -7.65 6.02
N GLU A 167 3.10 -7.95 5.54
CA GLU A 167 2.77 -9.22 4.91
C GLU A 167 3.68 -9.54 3.71
N PHE A 168 4.04 -8.53 2.93
CA PHE A 168 4.91 -8.69 1.76
C PHE A 168 6.26 -8.01 1.89
N ALA A 169 6.40 -6.98 2.73
CA ALA A 169 7.61 -6.16 2.82
C ALA A 169 8.60 -6.61 3.91
N GLU A 170 8.17 -7.41 4.89
CA GLU A 170 9.05 -7.87 5.97
C GLU A 170 10.33 -8.53 5.44
N GLY A 171 11.47 -8.03 5.90
CA GLY A 171 12.79 -8.52 5.48
C GLY A 171 13.19 -8.13 4.05
N LYS A 172 12.45 -7.24 3.40
CA LYS A 172 12.70 -6.71 2.06
C LYS A 172 12.69 -5.19 2.09
N GLY A 173 13.31 -4.56 1.08
CA GLY A 173 13.41 -3.10 1.02
C GLY A 173 14.14 -2.49 2.22
N LEU A 174 13.77 -1.27 2.58
CA LEU A 174 14.42 -0.46 3.61
C LEU A 174 13.39 -0.06 4.67
N GLY A 175 13.40 -0.76 5.80
CA GLY A 175 12.47 -0.52 6.91
C GLY A 175 12.84 0.71 7.74
N VAL A 176 11.83 1.52 8.07
CA VAL A 176 11.92 2.62 9.03
C VAL A 176 11.27 2.18 10.33
N LYS A 177 11.95 2.37 11.44
CA LYS A 177 11.49 1.99 12.77
C LYS A 177 10.25 2.77 13.20
N ILE A 178 9.52 2.19 14.12
CA ILE A 178 8.41 2.83 14.81
C ILE A 178 8.95 3.52 16.06
N LEU A 179 8.68 4.84 16.17
CA LEU A 179 9.03 5.61 17.37
C LEU A 179 8.03 5.36 18.51
N SER A 180 6.74 5.30 18.19
CA SER A 180 5.68 5.12 19.18
C SER A 180 4.37 4.69 18.54
N GLU A 181 3.46 4.17 19.37
CA GLU A 181 2.07 3.88 19.00
C GLU A 181 1.16 4.93 19.67
N LYS A 182 0.25 5.52 18.89
CA LYS A 182 -0.66 6.60 19.36
C LYS A 182 -2.08 6.34 18.88
N PRO A 183 -3.12 6.76 19.62
CA PRO A 183 -4.49 6.68 19.15
C PRO A 183 -4.67 7.38 17.79
N ALA A 184 -5.39 6.73 16.89
CA ALA A 184 -5.78 7.31 15.60
C ALA A 184 -6.88 8.37 15.83
N ALA A 185 -6.46 9.61 15.98
CA ALA A 185 -7.32 10.74 16.35
C ALA A 185 -7.52 11.76 15.23
N ASP A 186 -7.23 11.40 13.97
CA ASP A 186 -7.49 12.33 12.88
C ASP A 186 -8.98 12.34 12.50
N ALA A 187 -9.44 13.51 12.04
CA ALA A 187 -10.83 13.74 11.70
C ALA A 187 -11.35 12.82 10.56
N SER A 188 -10.45 12.25 9.76
CA SER A 188 -10.79 11.43 8.61
C SER A 188 -11.42 10.09 9.00
N TYR A 189 -11.12 9.60 10.21
CA TYR A 189 -11.57 8.29 10.70
C TYR A 189 -12.43 8.37 11.96
N ASN A 190 -12.67 9.57 12.48
CA ASN A 190 -13.42 9.76 13.73
C ASN A 190 -14.93 9.93 13.50
N HIS A 191 -15.52 9.07 12.67
CA HIS A 191 -16.95 9.12 12.35
C HIS A 191 -17.88 8.71 13.50
N PHE A 192 -17.35 8.16 14.59
CA PHE A 192 -18.16 7.53 15.66
C PHE A 192 -17.86 8.05 17.08
N ASN A 193 -17.16 9.18 17.22
CA ASN A 193 -16.70 9.68 18.53
C ASN A 193 -15.98 8.63 19.38
N SER A 194 -15.33 7.66 18.76
CA SER A 194 -14.59 6.59 19.40
C SER A 194 -13.19 6.47 18.81
N THR A 195 -12.24 6.01 19.60
CA THR A 195 -10.91 5.67 19.10
C THR A 195 -11.03 4.47 18.16
N THR A 196 -10.67 4.65 16.90
CA THR A 196 -10.76 3.62 15.85
C THR A 196 -9.53 2.72 15.79
N GLY A 197 -8.67 2.74 16.81
CA GLY A 197 -7.41 2.02 16.87
C GLY A 197 -6.22 2.96 17.05
N ASN A 198 -5.03 2.46 16.77
CA ASN A 198 -3.79 3.21 16.93
C ASN A 198 -3.05 3.39 15.61
N TYR A 199 -2.28 4.47 15.52
CA TYR A 199 -1.27 4.72 14.51
C TYR A 199 0.11 4.40 15.04
N TYR A 200 0.97 3.89 14.17
CA TYR A 200 2.38 3.67 14.40
C TYR A 200 3.15 4.89 13.90
N GLU A 201 3.64 5.71 14.81
CA GLU A 201 4.41 6.91 14.44
C GLU A 201 5.78 6.49 13.90
N PRO A 202 6.11 6.81 12.62
CA PRO A 202 7.44 6.53 12.09
C PRO A 202 8.50 7.32 12.85
N ASP A 203 9.69 6.75 13.00
CA ASP A 203 10.86 7.48 13.48
C ASP A 203 11.45 8.28 12.30
N PHE A 204 11.22 9.59 12.28
CA PHE A 204 11.69 10.44 11.19
C PHE A 204 13.19 10.72 11.23
N GLU A 205 13.86 10.50 12.38
CA GLU A 205 15.33 10.52 12.46
C GLU A 205 15.90 9.26 11.80
N ASP A 206 15.30 8.10 12.05
CA ASP A 206 15.64 6.85 11.36
C ASP A 206 15.35 6.96 9.86
N LEU A 207 14.22 7.56 9.46
CA LEU A 207 13.90 7.85 8.05
C LEU A 207 14.99 8.68 7.37
N ALA A 208 15.49 9.72 8.05
CA ALA A 208 16.58 10.55 7.52
C ALA A 208 17.86 9.74 7.28
N MET A 209 18.23 8.85 8.23
CA MET A 209 19.38 7.95 8.09
C MET A 209 19.19 6.95 6.95
N VAL A 210 17.99 6.36 6.84
CA VAL A 210 17.66 5.39 5.77
C VAL A 210 17.63 6.05 4.40
N MET A 211 17.12 7.28 4.28
CA MET A 211 17.19 8.05 3.02
C MET A 211 18.64 8.34 2.61
N ARG A 212 19.49 8.71 3.57
CA ARG A 212 20.91 8.98 3.32
C ARG A 212 21.62 7.71 2.85
N ASP A 213 21.42 6.60 3.53
CA ASP A 213 21.97 5.30 3.16
C ASP A 213 21.50 4.85 1.77
N ALA A 214 20.21 4.99 1.48
CA ALA A 214 19.64 4.67 0.18
C ALA A 214 20.26 5.49 -0.97
N PHE A 215 20.63 6.74 -0.71
CA PHE A 215 21.33 7.60 -1.68
C PHE A 215 22.79 7.19 -1.86
N GLU A 216 23.53 7.00 -0.77
CA GLU A 216 24.97 6.74 -0.78
C GLU A 216 25.29 5.31 -1.28
N ASN A 217 24.46 4.33 -0.93
CA ASN A 217 24.64 2.90 -1.23
C ASN A 217 23.60 2.38 -2.26
N TYR A 218 23.09 3.27 -3.12
CA TYR A 218 22.01 2.94 -4.06
C TYR A 218 22.23 1.67 -4.89
N LYS A 219 23.47 1.44 -5.35
CA LYS A 219 23.77 0.27 -6.21
C LYS A 219 23.47 -1.05 -5.48
N ASP A 220 23.82 -1.15 -4.23
CA ASP A 220 23.61 -2.35 -3.43
C ASP A 220 22.11 -2.54 -3.13
N HIS A 221 21.43 -1.46 -2.77
CA HIS A 221 19.99 -1.47 -2.57
C HIS A 221 19.22 -1.81 -3.87
N LYS A 222 19.69 -1.35 -5.03
CA LYS A 222 19.08 -1.71 -6.31
C LYS A 222 19.25 -3.20 -6.64
N ILE A 223 20.41 -3.77 -6.37
CA ILE A 223 20.65 -5.22 -6.54
C ILE A 223 19.70 -6.00 -5.64
N GLN A 224 19.59 -5.63 -4.36
CA GLN A 224 18.69 -6.29 -3.42
C GLN A 224 17.22 -6.14 -3.85
N ALA A 225 16.79 -4.95 -4.28
CA ALA A 225 15.43 -4.71 -4.74
C ALA A 225 15.04 -5.57 -5.96
N LEU A 226 16.00 -5.89 -6.85
CA LEU A 226 15.77 -6.82 -7.95
C LEU A 226 15.57 -8.28 -7.46
N GLU A 227 16.24 -8.69 -6.41
CA GLU A 227 16.00 -10.00 -5.79
C GLU A 227 14.66 -10.01 -5.03
N ASP A 228 14.34 -8.94 -4.32
CA ASP A 228 13.04 -8.78 -3.63
C ASP A 228 11.88 -8.84 -4.62
N ALA A 229 12.01 -8.21 -5.80
CA ALA A 229 11.01 -8.26 -6.86
C ALA A 229 10.68 -9.68 -7.32
N LYS A 230 11.67 -10.58 -7.40
CA LYS A 230 11.43 -11.98 -7.74
C LYS A 230 10.55 -12.69 -6.72
N ILE A 231 10.74 -12.37 -5.44
CA ILE A 231 9.92 -12.92 -4.35
C ILE A 231 8.50 -12.37 -4.44
N ILE A 232 8.35 -11.05 -4.65
CA ILE A 232 7.03 -10.41 -4.85
C ILE A 232 6.30 -11.05 -6.03
N HIS A 233 6.97 -11.24 -7.16
CA HIS A 233 6.38 -11.84 -8.36
C HIS A 233 5.96 -13.29 -8.14
N ARG A 234 6.71 -14.06 -7.36
CA ARG A 234 6.37 -15.45 -7.05
C ARG A 234 5.18 -15.57 -6.12
N ASP A 235 5.17 -14.78 -5.04
CA ASP A 235 4.30 -15.01 -3.89
C ASP A 235 3.03 -14.14 -3.92
N PHE A 236 3.05 -13.01 -4.63
CA PHE A 236 1.98 -12.00 -4.63
C PHE A 236 1.47 -11.62 -6.03
N ASN A 237 1.70 -12.46 -7.07
CA ASN A 237 1.00 -12.26 -8.33
C ASN A 237 -0.50 -12.61 -8.18
N TRP A 238 -1.34 -12.03 -9.03
CA TRP A 238 -2.80 -12.23 -8.94
C TRP A 238 -3.24 -13.68 -9.10
N ASP A 239 -2.53 -14.50 -9.90
CA ASP A 239 -2.86 -15.92 -10.06
C ASP A 239 -2.67 -16.68 -8.74
N ARG A 240 -1.53 -16.42 -8.07
CA ARG A 240 -1.25 -17.03 -6.76
C ARG A 240 -2.24 -16.60 -5.69
N VAL A 241 -2.59 -15.33 -5.66
CA VAL A 241 -3.59 -14.78 -4.71
C VAL A 241 -4.97 -15.35 -4.98
N ALA A 242 -5.36 -15.50 -6.27
CA ALA A 242 -6.61 -16.12 -6.65
C ALA A 242 -6.69 -17.59 -6.22
N GLU A 243 -5.58 -18.35 -6.31
CA GLU A 243 -5.51 -19.72 -5.77
C GLU A 243 -5.77 -19.74 -4.26
N ILE A 244 -5.12 -18.86 -3.49
CA ILE A 244 -5.35 -18.75 -2.03
C ILE A 244 -6.81 -18.42 -1.72
N GLY A 245 -7.40 -17.51 -2.47
CA GLY A 245 -8.81 -17.15 -2.35
C GLY A 245 -9.74 -18.34 -2.67
N LYS A 246 -9.48 -19.03 -3.76
CA LYS A 246 -10.22 -20.23 -4.17
C LYS A 246 -10.15 -21.31 -3.08
N ASP A 247 -8.93 -21.64 -2.61
CA ASP A 247 -8.73 -22.68 -1.59
C ASP A 247 -9.45 -22.32 -0.28
N THR A 248 -9.40 -21.06 0.11
CA THR A 248 -10.10 -20.53 1.29
C THR A 248 -11.61 -20.68 1.14
N LEU A 249 -12.16 -20.40 -0.02
CA LEU A 249 -13.59 -20.55 -0.31
C LEU A 249 -14.02 -22.01 -0.32
N VAL A 250 -13.25 -22.87 -0.98
CA VAL A 250 -13.51 -24.33 -1.02
C VAL A 250 -13.48 -24.92 0.40
N ASP A 251 -12.49 -24.54 1.23
CA ASP A 251 -12.42 -24.98 2.62
C ASP A 251 -13.65 -24.51 3.42
N PHE A 252 -14.04 -23.24 3.24
CA PHE A 252 -15.26 -22.72 3.87
C PHE A 252 -16.49 -23.54 3.45
N LEU A 253 -16.69 -23.82 2.17
CA LEU A 253 -17.85 -24.55 1.67
C LEU A 253 -17.89 -26.00 2.17
N LYS A 254 -16.74 -26.67 2.28
CA LYS A 254 -16.63 -28.02 2.84
C LYS A 254 -17.04 -28.09 4.33
N ASN A 255 -16.72 -27.05 5.07
CA ASN A 255 -16.93 -26.99 6.52
C ASN A 255 -18.21 -26.23 6.91
N TYR A 256 -18.88 -25.61 5.94
CA TYR A 256 -20.11 -24.86 6.18
C TYR A 256 -21.23 -25.80 6.59
N LYS A 257 -21.82 -25.51 7.77
CA LYS A 257 -23.05 -26.15 8.22
C LYS A 257 -24.16 -25.13 8.01
N GLU A 258 -25.18 -25.52 7.24
CA GLU A 258 -26.35 -24.66 7.09
C GLU A 258 -26.91 -24.29 8.47
N PRO A 259 -27.28 -23.01 8.69
CA PRO A 259 -28.09 -22.64 9.83
C PRO A 259 -29.35 -23.54 9.85
N LYS A 260 -29.72 -24.08 11.00
CA LYS A 260 -30.90 -24.93 11.13
C LYS A 260 -32.25 -24.25 10.89
N ASP A 261 -32.25 -22.94 10.65
CA ASP A 261 -33.45 -22.17 10.33
C ASP A 261 -33.66 -22.17 8.81
N GLU A 262 -34.71 -22.85 8.43
CA GLU A 262 -35.28 -22.87 7.10
C GLU A 262 -35.60 -21.46 6.63
N ASN A 263 -35.21 -21.17 5.42
CA ASN A 263 -35.63 -20.09 4.55
C ASN A 263 -34.71 -18.87 4.40
N ASN A 264 -34.19 -18.81 3.21
CA ASN A 264 -33.69 -17.65 2.47
C ASN A 264 -32.29 -17.14 2.83
N ILE A 265 -31.29 -17.52 2.01
CA ILE A 265 -30.04 -16.79 1.95
C ILE A 265 -30.32 -15.48 1.20
N ILE A 266 -30.26 -14.38 1.96
CA ILE A 266 -30.31 -13.04 1.38
C ILE A 266 -28.89 -12.58 1.11
N VAL A 267 -28.45 -12.60 -0.12
CA VAL A 267 -27.16 -11.99 -0.53
C VAL A 267 -27.43 -10.51 -0.76
N THR A 268 -26.93 -9.67 0.13
CA THR A 268 -26.98 -8.21 -0.03
C THR A 268 -25.65 -7.74 -0.65
N TYR A 269 -25.68 -7.32 -1.89
CA TYR A 269 -24.60 -6.51 -2.45
C TYR A 269 -24.75 -5.06 -1.97
N ASN A 270 -23.67 -4.40 -1.61
CA ASN A 270 -23.64 -3.00 -1.22
C ASN A 270 -24.39 -2.16 -2.27
N ASN A 271 -25.56 -1.61 -1.89
CA ASN A 271 -26.44 -0.75 -2.71
C ASN A 271 -26.99 -1.34 -4.02
N GLY A 272 -26.90 -2.66 -4.23
CA GLY A 272 -27.53 -3.34 -5.35
C GLY A 272 -28.89 -3.99 -5.00
N PRO A 273 -29.63 -4.50 -5.99
CA PRO A 273 -30.88 -5.21 -5.76
C PRO A 273 -30.65 -6.45 -4.89
N LYS A 274 -31.52 -6.68 -3.93
CA LYS A 274 -31.51 -7.90 -3.11
C LYS A 274 -31.79 -9.09 -4.03
N VAL A 275 -30.85 -10.01 -4.11
CA VAL A 275 -31.06 -11.29 -4.78
C VAL A 275 -31.48 -12.30 -3.73
N GLU A 276 -32.74 -12.68 -3.72
CA GLU A 276 -33.28 -13.73 -2.88
C GLU A 276 -33.13 -15.06 -3.63
N ILE A 277 -32.23 -15.91 -3.15
CA ILE A 277 -32.03 -17.25 -3.71
C ILE A 277 -32.95 -18.19 -2.93
N LYS A 278 -34.04 -18.63 -3.57
CA LYS A 278 -34.98 -19.62 -3.04
C LYS A 278 -34.60 -20.97 -3.62
N GLY A 279 -34.24 -21.91 -2.77
CA GLY A 279 -34.01 -23.30 -3.15
C GLY A 279 -32.81 -23.95 -2.46
N ASP A 280 -32.76 -25.26 -2.47
CA ASP A 280 -31.60 -26.05 -2.03
C ASP A 280 -30.39 -25.71 -2.91
N LEU A 281 -29.49 -24.86 -2.40
CA LEU A 281 -28.17 -24.68 -3.00
C LEU A 281 -27.38 -25.97 -2.80
N ASN A 282 -27.35 -26.81 -3.83
CA ASN A 282 -26.55 -28.03 -3.79
C ASN A 282 -25.07 -27.62 -3.71
N ARG A 283 -24.41 -28.00 -2.61
CA ARG A 283 -22.98 -27.75 -2.34
C ARG A 283 -22.08 -28.16 -3.51
N GLU A 284 -22.39 -29.24 -4.18
CA GLU A 284 -21.63 -29.73 -5.33
C GLU A 284 -21.65 -28.72 -6.49
N TYR A 285 -22.75 -28.01 -6.67
CA TYR A 285 -22.90 -27.02 -7.75
C TYR A 285 -22.01 -25.78 -7.56
N LEU A 286 -21.83 -25.31 -6.32
CA LEU A 286 -20.96 -24.18 -6.02
C LEU A 286 -19.48 -24.55 -6.17
N ILE A 287 -19.11 -25.77 -5.79
CA ILE A 287 -17.74 -26.27 -5.95
C ILE A 287 -17.42 -26.46 -7.45
N GLU A 288 -18.33 -27.03 -8.25
CA GLU A 288 -18.17 -27.14 -9.71
C GLU A 288 -18.08 -25.78 -10.42
N PHE A 289 -18.75 -24.75 -9.92
CA PHE A 289 -18.69 -23.39 -10.49
C PHE A 289 -17.34 -22.72 -10.21
N ILE A 290 -16.73 -22.99 -9.05
CA ILE A 290 -15.43 -22.44 -8.66
C ILE A 290 -14.27 -23.16 -9.38
N ASP A 291 -14.47 -24.44 -9.75
CA ASP A 291 -13.46 -25.25 -10.45
C ASP A 291 -13.45 -25.05 -11.99
N LYS A 292 -14.40 -24.28 -12.53
CA LYS A 292 -14.46 -23.85 -13.94
C LYS A 292 -13.99 -22.41 -14.10
#